data_fda044e3095f06b5f5f9f14781cadb8e
#
_entry.id   fda044e3095f06b5f5f9f14781cadb8e
#
_cell.length_a   1.000
_cell.length_b   1.000
_cell.length_c   1.000
_cell.angle_alpha   90.00
_cell.angle_beta   90.00
_cell.angle_gamma   90.00
#
_symmetry.space_group_name_H-M   'P 1'
#
loop_
_entity.id
_entity.type
_entity.pdbx_description
1 polymer ?
#
loop_
_entity_poly.entity_id
_entity_poly.type
_entity_poly.pdbx_seq_one_letter_code
_entity_poly.pdbx_strand_id
1 'polypeptide(L)'
;PFTWASGIKSPVYCDNRLILTAPDVRTEVETAIMQTIEREYPQAEVLMGTSTAGIAHAAIVGHMMKLPMGYVRGSSKDHGRQNQIEGRLEKGQKVVVVEDLISTGGSVLDVVKVLRAAGAEVLGVVSIFTYGMKKGLERMAAANVKNVSLTNFDVIAAVAAEQNYIKQEDVVRLIQFRNNPADESWIGGNN
;
A
#
# COMPACT_ATOMS: atom_id res chain seq x y z
N PRO A 1 3.96 -21.31 -7.87
CA PRO A 1 3.16 -20.18 -7.41
C PRO A 1 3.42 -19.89 -5.94
N PHE A 2 3.28 -18.62 -5.55
CA PHE A 2 3.28 -18.18 -4.17
C PHE A 2 1.86 -18.27 -3.60
N THR A 3 1.72 -18.63 -2.32
CA THR A 3 0.40 -18.60 -1.65
C THR A 3 0.37 -17.41 -0.69
N TRP A 4 -0.56 -16.49 -0.92
CA TRP A 4 -0.76 -15.34 -0.04
C TRP A 4 -1.48 -15.75 1.25
N ALA A 5 -1.43 -14.91 2.27
CA ALA A 5 -2.16 -15.14 3.52
C ALA A 5 -3.68 -15.28 3.33
N SER A 6 -4.21 -14.72 2.25
CA SER A 6 -5.62 -14.86 1.84
C SER A 6 -5.95 -16.22 1.19
N GLY A 7 -4.95 -17.09 0.97
CA GLY A 7 -5.08 -18.35 0.23
C GLY A 7 -4.99 -18.22 -1.29
N ILE A 8 -4.91 -17.02 -1.83
CA ILE A 8 -4.76 -16.80 -3.27
C ILE A 8 -3.39 -17.32 -3.72
N LYS A 9 -3.38 -18.14 -4.77
CA LYS A 9 -2.16 -18.55 -5.46
C LYS A 9 -1.77 -17.46 -6.45
N SER A 10 -0.54 -16.96 -6.33
CA SER A 10 -0.04 -15.86 -7.17
C SER A 10 1.20 -16.28 -7.94
N PRO A 11 1.34 -15.84 -9.21
CA PRO A 11 2.57 -16.04 -9.98
C PRO A 11 3.72 -15.14 -9.51
N VAL A 12 3.43 -14.13 -8.70
CA VAL A 12 4.38 -13.13 -8.23
C VAL A 12 4.26 -12.90 -6.73
N TYR A 13 5.36 -12.48 -6.13
CA TYR A 13 5.41 -12.01 -4.76
C TYR A 13 6.19 -10.69 -4.72
N CYS A 14 5.50 -9.60 -4.38
CA CYS A 14 6.11 -8.28 -4.21
C CYS A 14 6.49 -8.09 -2.74
N ASP A 15 7.77 -7.84 -2.47
CA ASP A 15 8.28 -7.56 -1.13
C ASP A 15 8.95 -6.17 -1.09
N ASN A 16 8.16 -5.15 -0.87
CA ASN A 16 8.64 -3.77 -0.79
C ASN A 16 9.51 -3.50 0.46
N ARG A 17 9.51 -4.42 1.45
CA ARG A 17 10.35 -4.28 2.65
C ARG A 17 11.84 -4.32 2.31
N LEU A 18 12.22 -4.94 1.19
CA LEU A 18 13.60 -4.96 0.70
C LEU A 18 14.11 -3.55 0.35
N ILE A 19 13.23 -2.61 0.02
CA ILE A 19 13.57 -1.21 -0.25
C ILE A 19 14.28 -0.59 0.96
N LEU A 20 13.88 -0.96 2.17
CA LEU A 20 14.45 -0.39 3.40
C LEU A 20 15.95 -0.71 3.56
N THR A 21 16.41 -1.82 2.99
CA THR A 21 17.81 -2.26 3.05
C THR A 21 18.67 -1.78 1.87
N ALA A 22 18.07 -1.06 0.91
CA ALA A 22 18.74 -0.49 -0.25
C ALA A 22 18.73 1.05 -0.17
N PRO A 23 19.73 1.71 0.43
CA PRO A 23 19.67 3.13 0.82
C PRO A 23 19.36 4.08 -0.34
N ASP A 24 19.96 3.86 -1.52
CA ASP A 24 19.75 4.72 -2.69
C ASP A 24 18.31 4.58 -3.20
N VAL A 25 17.85 3.35 -3.42
CA VAL A 25 16.46 3.07 -3.84
C VAL A 25 15.45 3.57 -2.79
N ARG A 26 15.75 3.39 -1.51
CA ARG A 26 14.92 3.93 -0.44
C ARG A 26 14.80 5.44 -0.53
N THR A 27 15.90 6.16 -0.74
CA THR A 27 15.89 7.62 -0.88
C THR A 27 15.02 8.07 -2.05
N GLU A 28 15.10 7.38 -3.19
CA GLU A 28 14.25 7.67 -4.36
C GLU A 28 12.77 7.45 -4.07
N VAL A 29 12.44 6.31 -3.45
CA VAL A 29 11.06 5.96 -3.10
C VAL A 29 10.46 6.94 -2.10
N GLU A 30 11.20 7.27 -1.02
CA GLU A 30 10.72 8.21 0.00
C GLU A 30 10.55 9.62 -0.57
N THR A 31 11.45 10.04 -1.44
CA THR A 31 11.33 11.32 -2.17
C THR A 31 10.09 11.33 -3.06
N ALA A 32 9.82 10.24 -3.76
CA ALA A 32 8.63 10.12 -4.60
C ALA A 32 7.33 10.11 -3.78
N ILE A 33 7.31 9.46 -2.60
CA ILE A 33 6.17 9.51 -1.68
C ILE A 33 5.96 10.95 -1.21
N MET A 34 7.02 11.64 -0.75
CA MET A 34 6.96 13.03 -0.31
C MET A 34 6.36 13.94 -1.40
N GLN A 35 6.92 13.90 -2.60
CA GLN A 35 6.44 14.71 -3.75
C GLN A 35 4.99 14.39 -4.11
N THR A 36 4.58 13.14 -3.98
CA THR A 36 3.19 12.74 -4.22
C THR A 36 2.27 13.33 -3.16
N ILE A 37 2.66 13.31 -1.88
CA ILE A 37 1.87 13.93 -0.81
C ILE A 37 1.76 15.43 -1.02
N GLU A 38 2.87 16.12 -1.34
CA GLU A 38 2.89 17.56 -1.59
C GLU A 38 1.98 17.96 -2.75
N ARG A 39 1.94 17.17 -3.82
CA ARG A 39 1.12 17.42 -5.00
C ARG A 39 -0.36 17.10 -4.78
N GLU A 40 -0.67 15.94 -4.20
CA GLU A 40 -2.05 15.42 -4.11
C GLU A 40 -2.76 15.85 -2.82
N TYR A 41 -2.01 16.08 -1.75
CA TYR A 41 -2.51 16.37 -0.41
C TYR A 41 -1.72 17.49 0.28
N PRO A 42 -1.61 18.70 -0.34
CA PRO A 42 -0.79 19.81 0.18
C PRO A 42 -1.23 20.30 1.57
N GLN A 43 -2.44 19.94 1.99
CA GLN A 43 -2.99 20.28 3.31
C GLN A 43 -2.77 19.19 4.35
N ALA A 44 -1.93 18.17 4.09
CA ALA A 44 -1.63 17.12 5.05
C ALA A 44 -0.96 17.70 6.31
N GLU A 45 -1.45 17.30 7.48
CA GLU A 45 -0.95 17.75 8.78
C GLU A 45 -0.25 16.62 9.55
N VAL A 46 -0.61 15.36 9.28
CA VAL A 46 -0.07 14.17 9.94
C VAL A 46 0.05 13.03 8.94
N LEU A 47 1.12 12.24 9.05
CA LEU A 47 1.28 11.00 8.32
C LEU A 47 1.01 9.81 9.23
N MET A 48 0.23 8.83 8.76
CA MET A 48 -0.04 7.60 9.49
C MET A 48 0.37 6.38 8.68
N GLY A 49 1.34 5.63 9.21
CA GLY A 49 1.79 4.39 8.59
C GLY A 49 0.85 3.22 8.88
N THR A 50 0.72 2.32 7.91
CA THR A 50 0.07 1.02 8.14
C THR A 50 1.05 0.05 8.77
N SER A 51 0.64 -0.73 9.77
CA SER A 51 1.48 -1.79 10.32
C SER A 51 1.54 -2.99 9.37
N THR A 52 2.73 -3.49 9.05
CA THR A 52 4.01 -3.10 9.63
C THR A 52 4.85 -2.27 8.64
N ALA A 53 4.76 -2.57 7.36
CA ALA A 53 5.70 -2.08 6.34
C ALA A 53 5.55 -0.56 6.09
N GLY A 54 4.35 0.00 6.19
CA GLY A 54 4.12 1.44 6.01
C GLY A 54 4.72 2.32 7.12
N ILE A 55 5.04 1.76 8.29
CA ILE A 55 5.56 2.54 9.43
C ILE A 55 6.89 3.21 9.10
N ALA A 56 7.86 2.45 8.57
CA ALA A 56 9.20 2.99 8.28
C ALA A 56 9.13 4.10 7.22
N HIS A 57 8.36 3.88 6.16
CA HIS A 57 8.15 4.87 5.09
C HIS A 57 7.49 6.15 5.64
N ALA A 58 6.43 6.01 6.44
CA ALA A 58 5.78 7.16 7.07
C ALA A 58 6.74 7.93 7.99
N ALA A 59 7.63 7.24 8.71
CA ALA A 59 8.61 7.88 9.59
C ALA A 59 9.66 8.68 8.82
N ILE A 60 10.21 8.09 7.75
CA ILE A 60 11.24 8.76 6.94
C ILE A 60 10.62 9.97 6.22
N VAL A 61 9.47 9.78 5.57
CA VAL A 61 8.78 10.87 4.85
C VAL A 61 8.31 11.97 5.81
N GLY A 62 7.79 11.60 6.98
CA GLY A 62 7.44 12.56 8.04
C GLY A 62 8.63 13.40 8.50
N HIS A 63 9.81 12.76 8.63
CA HIS A 63 11.06 13.49 8.92
C HIS A 63 11.43 14.46 7.79
N MET A 64 11.37 14.01 6.53
CA MET A 64 11.70 14.86 5.36
C MET A 64 10.75 16.05 5.24
N MET A 65 9.46 15.85 5.45
CA MET A 65 8.42 16.88 5.37
C MET A 65 8.29 17.73 6.66
N LYS A 66 8.98 17.35 7.74
CA LYS A 66 8.83 17.93 9.09
C LYS A 66 7.39 17.88 9.58
N LEU A 67 6.67 16.80 9.23
CA LEU A 67 5.31 16.53 9.69
C LEU A 67 5.31 15.54 10.85
N PRO A 68 4.38 15.69 11.81
CA PRO A 68 4.11 14.65 12.77
C PRO A 68 3.76 13.32 12.07
N MET A 69 4.18 12.23 12.69
CA MET A 69 3.82 10.90 12.21
C MET A 69 3.36 10.00 13.35
N GLY A 70 2.58 9.01 13.02
CA GLY A 70 2.18 7.90 13.85
C GLY A 70 1.90 6.67 13.01
N TYR A 71 1.32 5.64 13.62
CA TYR A 71 0.88 4.46 12.90
C TYR A 71 -0.30 3.77 13.57
N VAL A 72 -1.01 2.93 12.83
CA VAL A 72 -2.13 2.14 13.34
C VAL A 72 -1.71 0.68 13.41
N ARG A 73 -1.86 0.06 14.59
CA ARG A 73 -1.55 -1.36 14.82
C ARG A 73 -2.61 -2.26 14.16
N GLY A 74 -2.17 -3.42 13.67
CA GLY A 74 -3.03 -4.38 12.96
C GLY A 74 -4.08 -5.11 13.83
N SER A 75 -3.93 -5.10 15.17
CA SER A 75 -4.89 -5.68 16.10
C SER A 75 -4.96 -4.91 17.40
N SER A 76 -6.15 -4.85 18.03
CA SER A 76 -6.29 -4.45 19.42
C SER A 76 -5.66 -5.54 20.31
N LYS A 77 -4.78 -5.16 21.24
CA LYS A 77 -4.38 -6.07 22.33
C LYS A 77 -5.59 -6.30 23.24
N ASP A 78 -5.85 -7.56 23.59
CA ASP A 78 -6.96 -8.00 24.45
C ASP A 78 -6.94 -7.47 25.89
N HIS A 79 -6.05 -6.57 26.24
CA HIS A 79 -5.91 -6.05 27.59
C HIS A 79 -6.03 -4.53 27.64
N GLY A 80 -7.25 -4.02 27.70
CA GLY A 80 -7.58 -2.76 28.37
C GLY A 80 -7.23 -1.43 27.71
N ARG A 81 -6.53 -1.40 26.58
CA ARG A 81 -6.28 -0.19 25.80
C ARG A 81 -6.91 -0.31 24.42
N GLN A 82 -8.05 0.33 24.25
CA GLN A 82 -8.80 0.40 22.98
C GLN A 82 -8.08 1.20 21.89
N ASN A 83 -6.93 1.81 22.18
CA ASN A 83 -6.24 2.68 21.24
C ASN A 83 -5.29 1.87 20.35
N GLN A 84 -5.66 1.73 19.09
CA GLN A 84 -4.81 1.13 18.05
C GLN A 84 -3.83 2.14 17.42
N ILE A 85 -3.99 3.43 17.73
CA ILE A 85 -3.18 4.50 17.18
C ILE A 85 -1.98 4.72 18.09
N GLU A 86 -0.79 4.65 17.54
CA GLU A 86 0.46 5.01 18.19
C GLU A 86 0.94 6.36 17.64
N GLY A 87 1.26 7.26 18.55
CA GLY A 87 1.47 8.67 18.28
C GLY A 87 0.25 9.50 18.72
N ARG A 88 0.38 10.83 18.60
CA ARG A 88 -0.70 11.76 18.94
C ARG A 88 -1.51 12.09 17.70
N LEU A 89 -2.81 11.93 17.78
CA LEU A 89 -3.77 12.32 16.76
C LEU A 89 -4.88 13.15 17.38
N GLU A 90 -5.15 14.32 16.84
CA GLU A 90 -6.19 15.21 17.31
C GLU A 90 -7.41 15.15 16.39
N LYS A 91 -8.58 15.35 16.96
CA LYS A 91 -9.83 15.41 16.19
C LYS A 91 -9.78 16.54 15.16
N GLY A 92 -10.15 16.22 13.93
CA GLY A 92 -10.16 17.16 12.80
C GLY A 92 -8.81 17.28 12.08
N GLN A 93 -7.72 16.67 12.58
CA GLN A 93 -6.46 16.69 11.85
C GLN A 93 -6.55 15.98 10.51
N LYS A 94 -5.90 16.57 9.51
CA LYS A 94 -5.84 16.07 8.13
C LYS A 94 -4.71 15.07 7.98
N VAL A 95 -5.09 13.83 7.71
CA VAL A 95 -4.18 12.67 7.71
C VAL A 95 -4.01 12.13 6.30
N VAL A 96 -2.76 11.85 5.92
CA VAL A 96 -2.43 10.97 4.80
C VAL A 96 -1.92 9.65 5.34
N VAL A 97 -2.49 8.55 4.86
CA VAL A 97 -2.04 7.19 5.18
C VAL A 97 -0.94 6.78 4.23
N VAL A 98 0.16 6.26 4.76
CA VAL A 98 1.28 5.71 3.98
C VAL A 98 1.27 4.19 4.07
N GLU A 99 1.24 3.54 2.90
CA GLU A 99 1.18 2.09 2.75
C GLU A 99 2.31 1.61 1.83
N ASP A 100 2.79 0.39 2.01
CA ASP A 100 3.76 -0.20 1.08
C ASP A 100 3.09 -0.86 -0.12
N LEU A 101 2.00 -1.60 0.09
CA LEU A 101 1.38 -2.42 -0.93
C LEU A 101 -0.14 -2.53 -0.75
N ILE A 102 -0.87 -2.32 -1.84
CA ILE A 102 -2.32 -2.54 -1.88
C ILE A 102 -2.65 -3.70 -2.83
N SER A 103 -3.25 -4.75 -2.30
CA SER A 103 -3.85 -5.85 -3.06
C SER A 103 -5.38 -5.72 -3.12
N THR A 104 -6.09 -6.26 -2.15
CA THR A 104 -7.56 -6.17 -2.03
C THR A 104 -8.05 -5.00 -1.18
N GLY A 105 -7.14 -4.18 -0.65
CA GLY A 105 -7.45 -2.96 0.10
C GLY A 105 -8.00 -3.15 1.51
N GLY A 106 -8.12 -4.40 2.00
CA GLY A 106 -8.72 -4.66 3.31
C GLY A 106 -7.95 -4.01 4.45
N SER A 107 -6.64 -4.28 4.53
CA SER A 107 -5.75 -3.80 5.59
C SER A 107 -5.75 -2.27 5.69
N VAL A 108 -5.51 -1.58 4.59
CA VAL A 108 -5.45 -0.10 4.58
C VAL A 108 -6.81 0.53 4.92
N LEU A 109 -7.91 -0.09 4.50
CA LEU A 109 -9.25 0.41 4.84
C LEU A 109 -9.59 0.22 6.32
N ASP A 110 -9.08 -0.81 6.97
CA ASP A 110 -9.23 -0.96 8.42
C ASP A 110 -8.47 0.14 9.17
N VAL A 111 -7.28 0.52 8.71
CA VAL A 111 -6.53 1.69 9.21
C VAL A 111 -7.36 2.97 9.04
N VAL A 112 -7.91 3.21 7.84
CA VAL A 112 -8.75 4.39 7.58
C VAL A 112 -9.97 4.45 8.51
N LYS A 113 -10.63 3.31 8.76
CA LYS A 113 -11.76 3.24 9.71
C LYS A 113 -11.36 3.64 11.12
N VAL A 114 -10.22 3.14 11.60
CA VAL A 114 -9.69 3.48 12.94
C VAL A 114 -9.40 4.98 13.05
N LEU A 115 -8.75 5.57 12.05
CA LEU A 115 -8.42 6.99 12.03
C LEU A 115 -9.69 7.87 11.98
N ARG A 116 -10.66 7.53 11.13
CA ARG A 116 -11.95 8.23 11.05
C ARG A 116 -12.75 8.10 12.35
N ALA A 117 -12.75 6.93 12.99
CA ALA A 117 -13.39 6.72 14.30
C ALA A 117 -12.74 7.57 15.40
N ALA A 118 -11.44 7.84 15.31
CA ALA A 118 -10.74 8.77 16.21
C ALA A 118 -11.00 10.25 15.87
N GLY A 119 -11.77 10.53 14.81
CA GLY A 119 -12.17 11.88 14.41
C GLY A 119 -11.21 12.57 13.45
N ALA A 120 -10.26 11.87 12.86
CA ALA A 120 -9.38 12.42 11.83
C ALA A 120 -10.11 12.62 10.50
N GLU A 121 -9.69 13.63 9.74
CA GLU A 121 -10.01 13.80 8.34
C GLU A 121 -8.99 13.05 7.49
N VAL A 122 -9.32 11.84 7.04
CA VAL A 122 -8.43 11.08 6.17
C VAL A 122 -8.54 11.59 4.74
N LEU A 123 -7.52 12.29 4.27
CA LEU A 123 -7.44 12.88 2.93
C LEU A 123 -7.31 11.81 1.84
N GLY A 124 -6.52 10.79 2.11
CA GLY A 124 -6.30 9.67 1.21
C GLY A 124 -5.14 8.80 1.63
N VAL A 125 -4.73 7.94 0.71
CA VAL A 125 -3.63 6.99 0.86
C VAL A 125 -2.59 7.26 -0.21
N VAL A 126 -1.31 7.22 0.17
CA VAL A 126 -0.19 7.12 -0.77
C VAL A 126 0.47 5.77 -0.54
N SER A 127 0.61 4.98 -1.59
CA SER A 127 1.25 3.67 -1.53
C SER A 127 2.40 3.54 -2.51
N ILE A 128 3.37 2.69 -2.21
CA ILE A 128 4.47 2.41 -3.14
C ILE A 128 3.93 1.64 -4.34
N PHE A 129 3.14 0.61 -4.09
CA PHE A 129 2.68 -0.33 -5.11
C PHE A 129 1.21 -0.70 -4.94
N THR A 130 0.51 -0.89 -6.06
CA THR A 130 -0.81 -1.53 -6.08
C THR A 130 -0.89 -2.62 -7.15
N TYR A 131 -1.54 -3.73 -6.80
CA TYR A 131 -1.90 -4.74 -7.80
C TYR A 131 -3.00 -4.24 -8.77
N GLY A 132 -3.77 -3.21 -8.39
CA GLY A 132 -4.88 -2.72 -9.20
C GLY A 132 -6.02 -3.74 -9.36
N MET A 133 -6.19 -4.64 -8.40
CA MET A 133 -7.25 -5.65 -8.40
C MET A 133 -8.62 -5.00 -8.31
N LYS A 134 -9.58 -5.46 -9.11
CA LYS A 134 -10.96 -4.97 -9.13
C LYS A 134 -11.58 -4.84 -7.74
N LYS A 135 -11.44 -5.90 -6.93
CA LYS A 135 -11.95 -5.91 -5.54
C LYS A 135 -11.35 -4.80 -4.67
N GLY A 136 -10.06 -4.50 -4.86
CA GLY A 136 -9.39 -3.40 -4.15
C GLY A 136 -9.92 -2.04 -4.57
N LEU A 137 -10.04 -1.82 -5.88
CA LEU A 137 -10.55 -0.57 -6.44
C LEU A 137 -12.00 -0.31 -5.99
N GLU A 138 -12.88 -1.31 -6.07
CA GLU A 138 -14.28 -1.22 -5.64
C GLU A 138 -14.40 -0.91 -4.14
N ARG A 139 -13.60 -1.55 -3.29
CA ARG A 139 -13.60 -1.30 -1.85
C ARG A 139 -13.12 0.11 -1.49
N MET A 140 -12.05 0.57 -2.13
CA MET A 140 -11.53 1.92 -1.92
C MET A 140 -12.56 2.97 -2.35
N ALA A 141 -13.21 2.78 -3.51
CA ALA A 141 -14.28 3.64 -3.99
C ALA A 141 -15.49 3.65 -3.03
N ALA A 142 -15.95 2.46 -2.61
CA ALA A 142 -17.08 2.34 -1.67
C ALA A 142 -16.81 3.01 -0.31
N ALA A 143 -15.53 3.02 0.12
CA ALA A 143 -15.11 3.69 1.35
C ALA A 143 -14.84 5.20 1.16
N ASN A 144 -14.99 5.71 -0.05
CA ASN A 144 -14.61 7.08 -0.42
C ASN A 144 -13.17 7.40 0.01
N VAL A 145 -12.22 6.55 -0.42
CA VAL A 145 -10.79 6.69 -0.15
C VAL A 145 -10.03 6.72 -1.47
N LYS A 146 -9.38 7.85 -1.75
CA LYS A 146 -8.46 7.95 -2.90
C LYS A 146 -7.12 7.34 -2.51
N ASN A 147 -6.59 6.44 -3.36
CA ASN A 147 -5.22 5.98 -3.29
C ASN A 147 -4.42 6.49 -4.49
N VAL A 148 -3.21 6.96 -4.24
CA VAL A 148 -2.22 7.28 -5.26
C VAL A 148 -1.02 6.37 -5.01
N SER A 149 -0.74 5.48 -5.96
CA SER A 149 0.44 4.59 -5.90
C SER A 149 1.55 5.11 -6.78
N LEU A 150 2.81 4.95 -6.35
CA LEU A 150 3.97 5.34 -7.16
C LEU A 150 4.08 4.46 -8.41
N THR A 151 3.75 3.19 -8.27
CA THR A 151 3.73 2.24 -9.38
C THR A 151 2.61 1.20 -9.19
N ASN A 152 2.40 0.37 -10.21
CA ASN A 152 1.36 -0.64 -10.21
C ASN A 152 1.82 -1.93 -10.91
N PHE A 153 1.01 -2.96 -10.81
CA PHE A 153 1.31 -4.29 -11.35
C PHE A 153 1.56 -4.30 -12.85
N ASP A 154 0.79 -3.52 -13.61
CA ASP A 154 0.90 -3.50 -15.07
C ASP A 154 2.24 -2.89 -15.51
N VAL A 155 2.67 -1.81 -14.87
CA VAL A 155 3.97 -1.16 -15.11
C VAL A 155 5.12 -2.12 -14.75
N ILE A 156 5.06 -2.77 -13.59
CA ILE A 156 6.10 -3.71 -13.16
C ILE A 156 6.19 -4.88 -14.13
N ALA A 157 5.07 -5.45 -14.57
CA ALA A 157 5.05 -6.56 -15.53
C ALA A 157 5.65 -6.15 -16.89
N ALA A 158 5.31 -4.95 -17.38
CA ALA A 158 5.84 -4.43 -18.64
C ALA A 158 7.36 -4.21 -18.55
N VAL A 159 7.84 -3.55 -17.49
CA VAL A 159 9.28 -3.30 -17.29
C VAL A 159 10.05 -4.61 -17.11
N ALA A 160 9.51 -5.58 -16.38
CA ALA A 160 10.13 -6.89 -16.21
C ALA A 160 10.31 -7.63 -17.55
N ALA A 161 9.35 -7.52 -18.46
CA ALA A 161 9.47 -8.09 -19.82
C ALA A 161 10.48 -7.31 -20.67
N GLU A 162 10.48 -5.99 -20.61
CA GLU A 162 11.44 -5.14 -21.32
C GLU A 162 12.89 -5.43 -20.89
N GLN A 163 13.09 -5.66 -19.60
CA GLN A 163 14.39 -6.00 -19.02
C GLN A 163 14.73 -7.50 -19.08
N ASN A 164 13.92 -8.33 -19.76
CA ASN A 164 14.10 -9.78 -19.88
C ASN A 164 14.12 -10.57 -18.56
N TYR A 165 13.50 -10.07 -17.50
CA TYR A 165 13.24 -10.84 -16.27
C TYR A 165 12.13 -11.89 -16.47
N ILE A 166 11.17 -11.59 -17.34
CA ILE A 166 10.10 -12.49 -17.78
C ILE A 166 9.97 -12.42 -19.31
N LYS A 167 9.29 -13.39 -19.90
CA LYS A 167 8.99 -13.35 -21.34
C LYS A 167 7.80 -12.43 -21.62
N GLN A 168 7.76 -11.83 -22.80
CA GLN A 168 6.64 -10.98 -23.22
C GLN A 168 5.29 -11.72 -23.18
N GLU A 169 5.28 -13.02 -23.49
CA GLU A 169 4.08 -13.86 -23.41
C GLU A 169 3.55 -14.05 -21.99
N ASP A 170 4.42 -13.96 -20.97
CA ASP A 170 4.02 -14.09 -19.57
C ASP A 170 3.24 -12.87 -19.06
N VAL A 171 3.44 -11.69 -19.66
CA VAL A 171 2.71 -10.47 -19.28
C VAL A 171 1.20 -10.68 -19.39
N VAL A 172 0.73 -11.35 -20.46
CA VAL A 172 -0.70 -11.66 -20.66
C VAL A 172 -1.24 -12.50 -19.50
N ARG A 173 -0.50 -13.53 -19.09
CA ARG A 173 -0.89 -14.40 -17.96
C ARG A 173 -0.92 -13.65 -16.63
N LEU A 174 0.03 -12.75 -16.42
CA LEU A 174 0.08 -11.89 -15.22
C LEU A 174 -1.13 -10.95 -15.16
N ILE A 175 -1.52 -10.35 -16.27
CA ILE A 175 -2.70 -9.49 -16.35
C ILE A 175 -3.99 -10.30 -16.14
N GLN A 176 -4.09 -11.51 -16.68
CA GLN A 176 -5.22 -12.42 -16.43
C GLN A 176 -5.34 -12.73 -14.93
N PHE A 177 -4.24 -13.10 -14.28
CA PHE A 177 -4.22 -13.30 -12.83
C PHE A 177 -4.70 -12.05 -12.07
N ARG A 178 -4.19 -10.87 -12.38
CA ARG A 178 -4.58 -9.62 -11.73
C ARG A 178 -6.09 -9.35 -11.88
N ASN A 179 -6.66 -9.65 -13.06
CA ASN A 179 -8.08 -9.44 -13.36
C ASN A 179 -8.98 -10.44 -12.62
N ASN A 180 -8.54 -11.69 -12.48
CA ASN A 180 -9.27 -12.75 -11.79
C ASN A 180 -8.34 -13.62 -10.92
N PRO A 181 -7.93 -13.16 -9.73
CA PRO A 181 -7.00 -13.88 -8.88
C PRO A 181 -7.52 -15.24 -8.35
N ALA A 182 -8.82 -15.50 -8.47
CA ALA A 182 -9.43 -16.77 -8.10
C ALA A 182 -9.32 -17.83 -9.20
N ASP A 183 -9.02 -17.43 -10.42
CA ASP A 183 -8.79 -18.34 -11.53
C ASP A 183 -7.36 -18.90 -11.46
N GLU A 184 -7.26 -20.21 -11.28
CA GLU A 184 -5.99 -20.93 -11.20
C GLU A 184 -5.56 -21.53 -12.56
N SER A 185 -6.26 -21.26 -13.65
CA SER A 185 -5.98 -21.84 -14.99
C SER A 185 -4.57 -21.50 -15.52
N TRP A 186 -3.99 -20.38 -15.04
CA TRP A 186 -2.61 -19.99 -15.36
C TRP A 186 -1.55 -20.94 -14.77
N ILE A 187 -1.89 -21.76 -13.76
CA ILE A 187 -0.96 -22.71 -13.11
C ILE A 187 -0.74 -23.95 -13.99
N GLY A 188 -1.71 -24.32 -14.81
CA GLY A 188 -1.71 -25.54 -15.60
C GLY A 188 -1.05 -25.44 -16.99
N GLY A 189 -0.38 -24.36 -17.33
CA GLY A 189 0.23 -24.12 -18.63
C GLY A 189 1.62 -24.76 -18.82
N ASN A 190 1.80 -26.03 -18.43
CA ASN A 190 2.96 -26.83 -18.82
C ASN A 190 2.46 -28.07 -19.59
N ASN A 191 2.38 -27.95 -20.89
CA ASN A 191 2.65 -29.01 -21.84
C ASN A 191 3.34 -28.41 -23.07
#